data_678b46d463e5010f4efea5d02a1ce8e6
#
_entry.id   678b46d463e5010f4efea5d02a1ce8e6
#
_cell.length_a   1.000
_cell.length_b   1.000
_cell.length_c   1.000
_cell.angle_alpha   90.00
_cell.angle_beta   90.00
_cell.angle_gamma   90.00
#
_symmetry.space_group_name_H-M   'P 1'
#
loop_
_entity.id
_entity.type
_entity.pdbx_description
1 polymer ?
#
loop_
_entity_poly.entity_id
_entity_poly.type
_entity_poly.pdbx_seq_one_letter_code
_entity_poly.pdbx_strand_id
1 'polypeptide(L)'
;MRLPATLSEQTLRAEGTGVPPRERYFERRQIREAIAFAERGGIAVHRNFDTYDGRLSPRGVVMRRPFVHVIGLRPLLADWGRRHGLRPEWIQPEKQRRVAHYDVFGTFAQSLIDRLRAA
;
A
#
# COMPACT_ATOMS: atom_id res chain seq x y z
N MET A 1 3.70 20.85 -22.29
CA MET A 1 3.77 20.98 -21.42
C MET A 1 2.94 20.77 -20.62
N ARG A 2 2.69 20.78 -19.91
CA ARG A 2 1.87 20.50 -19.27
C ARG A 2 1.62 21.16 -18.17
N LEU A 3 1.00 20.90 -17.51
CA LEU A 3 0.58 21.37 -16.50
C LEU A 3 1.32 21.99 -15.62
N PRO A 4 0.96 22.80 -15.10
CA PRO A 4 1.56 23.50 -14.16
C PRO A 4 1.58 22.82 -12.96
N ALA A 5 2.38 23.02 -12.38
CA ALA A 5 2.51 22.39 -11.36
C ALA A 5 2.01 23.06 -10.25
N THR A 6 1.09 22.66 -9.80
CA THR A 6 0.61 23.11 -8.59
C THR A 6 1.03 22.05 -7.69
N LEU A 7 0.68 22.14 -6.53
CA LEU A 7 1.02 21.19 -5.59
C LEU A 7 0.29 20.01 -5.89
N SER A 8 -0.90 20.18 -6.21
CA SER A 8 -1.60 19.06 -6.57
C SER A 8 -0.90 18.57 -7.74
N GLU A 9 -0.27 19.44 -8.46
CA GLU A 9 0.42 19.06 -9.50
C GLU A 9 1.59 18.35 -9.15
N GLN A 10 2.14 18.56 -8.04
CA GLN A 10 3.22 17.77 -7.67
C GLN A 10 2.78 16.43 -7.32
N THR A 11 1.67 16.29 -6.67
CA THR A 11 1.11 15.01 -6.43
C THR A 11 0.76 14.39 -7.74
N LEU A 12 0.16 15.15 -8.60
CA LEU A 12 -0.18 14.68 -9.88
C LEU A 12 1.01 14.32 -10.65
N ARG A 13 2.05 15.03 -10.43
CA ARG A 13 3.20 14.79 -11.16
C ARG A 13 3.82 13.50 -10.73
N ALA A 14 3.78 13.21 -9.46
CA ALA A 14 4.28 11.96 -8.99
C ALA A 14 3.51 10.85 -9.66
N GLU A 15 2.24 11.06 -9.90
CA GLU A 15 1.45 10.07 -10.57
C GLU A 15 1.61 10.13 -12.07
N GLY A 16 1.75 11.31 -12.60
CA GLY A 16 1.74 11.51 -14.02
C GLY A 16 3.08 11.35 -14.72
N THR A 17 4.17 11.31 -13.99
CA THR A 17 5.46 11.17 -14.63
C THR A 17 5.78 9.72 -14.91
N GLY A 18 4.98 8.80 -14.44
CA GLY A 18 5.29 7.40 -14.61
C GLY A 18 6.30 6.88 -13.61
N VAL A 19 6.81 7.73 -12.73
CA VAL A 19 7.74 7.28 -11.72
C VAL A 19 6.94 6.81 -10.53
N PRO A 20 6.98 5.54 -10.20
CA PRO A 20 6.21 5.03 -9.07
C PRO A 20 6.77 5.56 -7.77
N PRO A 21 5.97 5.69 -6.74
CA PRO A 21 6.46 6.07 -5.44
C PRO A 21 7.40 5.00 -4.91
N ARG A 22 8.28 5.38 -4.01
CA ARG A 22 9.19 4.44 -3.39
C ARG A 22 8.38 3.45 -2.56
N GLU A 23 8.84 2.22 -2.54
CA GLU A 23 8.22 1.17 -1.74
C GLU A 23 9.20 0.74 -0.67
N ARG A 24 8.72 0.37 0.50
CA ARG A 24 9.59 -0.11 1.56
C ARG A 24 8.84 -1.09 2.47
N TYR A 25 9.56 -2.13 2.89
CA TYR A 25 9.01 -3.13 3.79
C TYR A 25 9.27 -2.72 5.24
N PHE A 26 8.28 -2.97 6.12
CA PHE A 26 8.38 -2.69 7.54
C PHE A 26 7.91 -3.90 8.33
N GLU A 27 8.62 -4.22 9.41
CA GLU A 27 8.24 -5.30 10.31
C GLU A 27 7.04 -4.86 11.15
N ARG A 28 6.39 -5.84 11.79
CA ARG A 28 5.19 -5.56 12.56
C ARG A 28 5.34 -4.42 13.54
N ARG A 29 6.45 -4.35 14.25
CA ARG A 29 6.65 -3.33 15.25
C ARG A 29 6.89 -1.96 14.69
N GLN A 30 7.15 -1.86 13.44
CA GLN A 30 7.51 -0.60 12.80
C GLN A 30 6.31 0.14 12.23
N ILE A 31 5.15 0.05 12.90
CA ILE A 31 3.94 0.68 12.36
C ILE A 31 4.07 2.19 12.27
N ARG A 32 4.73 2.82 13.24
CA ARG A 32 4.86 4.28 13.19
C ARG A 32 5.74 4.71 12.04
N GLU A 33 6.84 3.99 11.83
CA GLU A 33 7.75 4.29 10.73
C GLU A 33 7.06 4.04 9.38
N ALA A 34 6.23 2.99 9.30
CA ALA A 34 5.51 2.69 8.09
C ALA A 34 4.53 3.82 7.75
N ILE A 35 3.78 4.27 8.74
CA ILE A 35 2.82 5.36 8.53
C ILE A 35 3.55 6.64 8.15
N ALA A 36 4.66 6.96 8.82
CA ALA A 36 5.41 8.16 8.51
C ALA A 36 5.95 8.12 7.07
N PHE A 37 6.43 6.96 6.65
CA PHE A 37 6.93 6.78 5.29
C PHE A 37 5.79 7.01 4.27
N ALA A 38 4.62 6.46 4.56
CA ALA A 38 3.45 6.62 3.69
C ALA A 38 2.97 8.08 3.65
N GLU A 39 3.00 8.76 4.78
CA GLU A 39 2.59 10.16 4.83
C GLU A 39 3.50 11.06 4.02
N ARG A 40 4.73 10.64 3.79
CA ARG A 40 5.68 11.39 2.96
C ARG A 40 5.61 10.98 1.49
N GLY A 41 4.63 10.19 1.11
CA GLY A 41 4.40 9.85 -0.28
C GLY A 41 4.90 8.48 -0.70
N GLY A 42 5.38 7.67 0.22
CA GLY A 42 5.84 6.32 -0.09
C GLY A 42 4.71 5.31 -0.03
N ILE A 43 5.00 4.10 -0.43
CA ILE A 43 4.11 2.96 -0.26
C ILE A 43 4.78 2.04 0.76
N ALA A 44 4.17 1.89 1.91
CA ALA A 44 4.74 1.08 3.00
C ALA A 44 4.07 -0.30 2.99
N VAL A 45 4.88 -1.34 2.91
CA VAL A 45 4.38 -2.71 3.00
C VAL A 45 4.69 -3.16 4.43
N HIS A 46 3.67 -3.15 5.26
CA HIS A 46 3.82 -3.38 6.70
C HIS A 46 3.30 -4.76 7.08
N ARG A 47 4.15 -5.56 7.71
CA ARG A 47 3.78 -6.91 8.11
C ARG A 47 2.70 -6.85 9.18
N ASN A 48 1.67 -7.64 9.00
CA ASN A 48 0.62 -7.73 9.98
C ASN A 48 0.64 -9.12 10.63
N PHE A 49 -0.24 -9.36 11.59
CA PHE A 49 -0.36 -10.67 12.20
C PHE A 49 -1.13 -11.59 11.25
N ASP A 50 -0.86 -12.87 11.35
CA ASP A 50 -1.50 -13.87 10.49
C ASP A 50 -2.80 -14.39 11.12
N THR A 51 -3.56 -13.49 11.75
CA THR A 51 -4.74 -13.85 12.53
C THR A 51 -5.84 -14.49 11.72
N TYR A 52 -5.95 -14.10 10.47
CA TYR A 52 -7.05 -14.56 9.63
C TYR A 52 -6.71 -15.72 8.70
N ASP A 53 -5.57 -16.36 8.94
CA ASP A 53 -5.14 -17.45 8.06
C ASP A 53 -6.22 -18.53 7.98
N GLY A 54 -6.62 -18.89 6.78
CA GLY A 54 -7.60 -19.92 6.54
C GLY A 54 -9.05 -19.45 6.57
N ARG A 55 -9.31 -18.20 6.92
CA ARG A 55 -10.68 -17.67 6.97
C ARG A 55 -11.06 -17.06 5.64
N LEU A 56 -12.37 -16.89 5.44
CA LEU A 56 -12.86 -16.23 4.24
C LEU A 56 -12.85 -14.72 4.42
N SER A 57 -12.42 -14.01 3.39
CA SER A 57 -12.51 -12.56 3.38
C SER A 57 -13.96 -12.15 3.13
N PRO A 58 -14.32 -10.88 3.31
CA PRO A 58 -15.65 -10.40 2.96
C PRO A 58 -16.02 -10.67 1.51
N ARG A 59 -15.02 -10.83 0.63
CA ARG A 59 -15.26 -11.12 -0.77
C ARG A 59 -15.30 -12.61 -1.07
N GLY A 60 -15.23 -13.47 -0.04
CA GLY A 60 -15.32 -14.90 -0.20
C GLY A 60 -14.04 -15.62 -0.59
N VAL A 61 -12.90 -14.95 -0.47
CA VAL A 61 -11.61 -15.53 -0.80
C VAL A 61 -10.97 -16.08 0.46
N VAL A 62 -10.40 -17.27 0.40
CA VAL A 62 -9.71 -17.85 1.56
C VAL A 62 -8.41 -17.08 1.79
N MET A 63 -8.31 -16.44 2.94
CA MET A 63 -7.13 -15.65 3.28
C MET A 63 -6.01 -16.57 3.73
N ARG A 64 -4.82 -16.35 3.17
CA ARG A 64 -3.65 -17.13 3.52
C ARG A 64 -2.53 -16.21 3.97
N ARG A 65 -1.78 -16.61 4.99
CA ARG A 65 -0.61 -15.85 5.41
C ARG A 65 0.45 -15.90 4.32
N PRO A 66 1.35 -14.93 4.28
CA PRO A 66 1.44 -13.83 5.25
C PRO A 66 0.43 -12.73 4.94
N PHE A 67 0.17 -11.89 5.92
CA PHE A 67 -0.69 -10.73 5.76
C PHE A 67 0.15 -9.48 5.86
N VAL A 68 -0.11 -8.51 5.00
CA VAL A 68 0.52 -7.21 5.08
C VAL A 68 -0.54 -6.13 4.87
N HIS A 69 -0.30 -4.96 5.46
CA HIS A 69 -1.05 -3.77 5.10
C HIS A 69 -0.17 -2.99 4.13
N VAL A 70 -0.71 -2.60 3.02
CA VAL A 70 0.02 -1.73 2.08
C VAL A 70 -0.56 -0.35 2.29
N ILE A 71 0.24 0.55 2.85
CA ILE A 71 -0.20 1.84 3.35
C ILE A 71 0.32 2.95 2.46
N GLY A 72 -0.53 3.92 2.16
CA GLY A 72 -0.11 5.07 1.36
C GLY A 72 -1.15 6.17 1.37
N LEU A 73 -0.78 7.32 0.84
CA LEU A 73 -1.76 8.36 0.58
C LEU A 73 -2.72 7.83 -0.48
N ARG A 74 -4.01 8.11 -0.30
CA ARG A 74 -5.02 7.45 -1.11
C ARG A 74 -4.78 7.53 -2.63
N PRO A 75 -4.46 8.68 -3.20
CA PRO A 75 -4.27 8.71 -4.66
C PRO A 75 -3.08 7.85 -5.12
N LEU A 76 -2.00 7.88 -4.36
CA LEU A 76 -0.81 7.10 -4.70
C LEU A 76 -1.07 5.61 -4.49
N LEU A 77 -1.80 5.30 -3.43
CA LEU A 77 -2.13 3.92 -3.12
C LEU A 77 -3.08 3.34 -4.16
N ALA A 78 -4.05 4.11 -4.61
CA ALA A 78 -4.99 3.65 -5.64
C ALA A 78 -4.25 3.37 -6.95
N ASP A 79 -3.30 4.23 -7.31
CA ASP A 79 -2.52 4.05 -8.52
C ASP A 79 -1.61 2.82 -8.38
N TRP A 80 -0.98 2.65 -7.24
CA TRP A 80 -0.17 1.47 -6.95
C TRP A 80 -1.03 0.21 -7.08
N GLY A 81 -2.23 0.24 -6.49
CA GLY A 81 -3.13 -0.90 -6.54
C GLY A 81 -3.52 -1.27 -7.95
N ARG A 82 -3.83 -0.28 -8.77
CA ARG A 82 -4.21 -0.56 -10.15
C ARG A 82 -3.09 -1.25 -10.91
N ARG A 83 -1.85 -0.88 -10.64
CA ARG A 83 -0.73 -1.53 -11.30
C ARG A 83 -0.55 -2.98 -10.88
N HIS A 84 -1.14 -3.35 -9.76
CA HIS A 84 -1.07 -4.72 -9.24
C HIS A 84 -2.41 -5.45 -9.35
N GLY A 85 -3.35 -4.88 -10.09
CA GLY A 85 -4.64 -5.52 -10.29
C GLY A 85 -5.60 -5.40 -9.13
N LEU A 86 -5.34 -4.46 -8.20
CA LEU A 86 -6.23 -4.26 -7.07
C LEU A 86 -7.20 -3.12 -7.36
N ARG A 87 -8.41 -3.27 -6.88
CA ARG A 87 -9.45 -2.29 -7.14
C ARG A 87 -9.45 -1.19 -6.07
N PRO A 88 -9.63 0.06 -6.46
CA PRO A 88 -9.64 1.16 -5.48
C PRO A 88 -10.72 1.01 -4.41
N GLU A 89 -11.82 0.32 -4.73
CA GLU A 89 -12.90 0.12 -3.78
C GLU A 89 -12.48 -0.73 -2.59
N TRP A 90 -11.37 -1.44 -2.70
CA TRP A 90 -10.89 -2.30 -1.62
C TRP A 90 -10.01 -1.55 -0.62
N ILE A 91 -9.71 -0.29 -0.89
CA ILE A 91 -8.91 0.52 0.01
C ILE A 91 -9.71 0.80 1.28
N GLN A 92 -9.08 0.61 2.42
CA GLN A 92 -9.69 0.88 3.71
C GLN A 92 -9.07 2.13 4.31
N PRO A 93 -9.89 3.05 4.82
CA PRO A 93 -9.36 4.28 5.38
C PRO A 93 -8.79 4.05 6.76
N GLU A 94 -7.79 4.87 7.10
CA GLU A 94 -7.26 4.90 8.45
C GLU A 94 -7.91 6.10 9.13
N LYS A 95 -8.64 5.85 10.20
CA LYS A 95 -9.33 6.93 10.88
C LYS A 95 -8.33 7.95 11.40
N GLN A 96 -8.67 9.20 11.23
CA GLN A 96 -7.87 10.30 11.74
C GLN A 96 -6.45 10.37 11.17
N ARG A 97 -6.23 9.76 10.02
CA ARG A 97 -4.93 9.81 9.37
C ARG A 97 -5.11 10.15 7.91
N ARG A 98 -4.03 10.64 7.32
CA ARG A 98 -4.06 10.99 5.90
C ARG A 98 -3.85 9.80 5.00
N VAL A 99 -3.46 8.67 5.56
CA VAL A 99 -3.14 7.48 4.79
C VAL A 99 -4.31 6.50 4.80
N ALA A 100 -4.28 5.55 3.91
CA ALA A 100 -5.24 4.47 3.82
C ALA A 100 -4.45 3.19 3.54
N HIS A 101 -5.11 2.06 3.49
CA HIS A 101 -4.37 0.83 3.25
C HIS A 101 -5.19 -0.20 2.49
N TYR A 102 -4.47 -1.11 1.83
CA TYR A 102 -5.02 -2.36 1.34
C TYR A 102 -4.63 -3.47 2.30
N ASP A 103 -5.52 -4.43 2.50
CA ASP A 103 -5.17 -5.68 3.16
C ASP A 103 -4.76 -6.66 2.07
N VAL A 104 -3.55 -7.17 2.15
CA VAL A 104 -3.00 -8.08 1.16
C VAL A 104 -2.49 -9.33 1.86
N PHE A 105 -2.72 -10.49 1.26
CA PHE A 105 -2.34 -11.73 1.89
C PHE A 105 -1.95 -12.77 0.85
N GLY A 106 -1.40 -13.87 1.33
CA GLY A 106 -1.08 -15.02 0.49
C GLY A 106 0.13 -14.81 -0.41
N THR A 107 0.07 -15.41 -1.57
CA THR A 107 1.19 -15.42 -2.52
C THR A 107 1.61 -14.02 -2.92
N PHE A 108 0.66 -13.15 -3.14
CA PHE A 108 0.98 -11.78 -3.51
C PHE A 108 1.69 -11.05 -2.37
N ALA A 109 1.19 -11.21 -1.14
CA ALA A 109 1.86 -10.60 0.01
C ALA A 109 3.28 -11.14 0.15
N GLN A 110 3.47 -12.44 -0.02
CA GLN A 110 4.80 -13.05 0.08
C GLN A 110 5.74 -12.48 -0.99
N SER A 111 5.23 -12.28 -2.19
CA SER A 111 6.06 -11.74 -3.28
C SER A 111 6.51 -10.32 -2.98
N LEU A 112 5.65 -9.52 -2.37
CA LEU A 112 6.02 -8.16 -1.98
C LEU A 112 7.09 -8.20 -0.89
N ILE A 113 6.92 -9.05 0.11
CA ILE A 113 7.88 -9.18 1.19
C ILE A 113 9.24 -9.61 0.63
N ASP A 114 9.25 -10.63 -0.20
CA ASP A 114 10.51 -11.15 -0.73
C ASP A 114 11.24 -10.09 -1.56
N ARG A 115 10.52 -9.40 -2.41
CA ARG A 115 11.12 -8.40 -3.27
C ARG A 115 11.68 -7.22 -2.49
N LEU A 116 10.92 -6.75 -1.50
CA LEU A 116 11.31 -5.56 -0.77
C LEU A 116 12.35 -5.82 0.31
N ARG A 117 12.34 -7.01 0.88
CA ARG A 117 13.36 -7.33 1.88
C ARG A 117 14.71 -7.64 1.24
N ALA A 118 14.69 -8.08 -0.01
CA ALA A 118 15.92 -8.38 -0.70
C ALA A 118 16.61 -7.11 -1.24
N ALA A 119 15.90 -6.02 -1.30
CA ALA A 119 16.43 -4.80 -1.88
C ALA A 119 17.38 -4.06 -0.93
#